data_7354aba6e995e9a5444d71f2e69c0dfc
#
_entry.id   7354aba6e995e9a5444d71f2e69c0dfc
#
_cell.length_a   1.000
_cell.length_b   1.000
_cell.length_c   1.000
_cell.angle_alpha   90.00
_cell.angle_beta   90.00
_cell.angle_gamma   90.00
#
_symmetry.space_group_name_H-M   'P 1'
#
loop_
_entity.id
_entity.type
_entity.pdbx_description
1 polymer ?
#
loop_
_entity_poly.entity_id
_entity_poly.type
_entity_poly.pdbx_seq_one_letter_code
_entity_poly.pdbx_strand_id
1 'polypeptide(L)'
;MKISKESVRRKAFRFALITSALMAIPMSSLADIAVKDGEKIAFLGDSITQAGARPNGYVRLAIRGLESAGVKTTAIPAGISGHKSNQMLARLERDVLSKKPNWMTLSCGVNDVWHGKRGVSLEDYKVNITRIVDHCQSAGVKVMILTSTMIGEDKGNANNKKLSTYNDFLRELAREKKCLLADLNADMR
;
A
#
# COMPACT_ATOMS: atom_id res chain seq x y z
N MET A 1 -12.79 87.85 39.15
CA MET A 1 -11.98 87.35 40.27
C MET A 1 -11.53 85.95 39.93
N LYS A 2 -10.26 85.73 39.95
CA LYS A 2 -9.37 84.67 39.44
C LYS A 2 -9.97 83.32 39.06
N ILE A 3 -9.79 82.98 37.74
CA ILE A 3 -9.94 81.63 37.15
C ILE A 3 -8.60 80.93 37.33
N SER A 4 -8.62 79.77 38.02
CA SER A 4 -7.48 78.89 38.17
C SER A 4 -7.50 77.87 36.99
N LYS A 5 -6.36 77.83 36.30
CA LYS A 5 -6.02 76.83 35.30
C LYS A 5 -5.53 75.54 36.01
N GLU A 6 -6.05 74.42 35.70
CA GLU A 6 -5.44 73.04 35.81
C GLU A 6 -6.52 72.07 35.53
N SER A 7 -6.43 71.02 34.83
CA SER A 7 -5.37 70.32 34.09
C SER A 7 -6.06 69.37 33.15
N VAL A 8 -5.67 69.48 31.92
CA VAL A 8 -6.08 68.51 30.86
C VAL A 8 -5.28 67.25 31.09
N ARG A 9 -5.85 66.28 31.82
CA ARG A 9 -5.27 64.93 31.88
C ARG A 9 -5.64 64.16 30.60
N ARG A 10 -4.65 64.03 29.73
CA ARG A 10 -4.67 63.16 28.54
C ARG A 10 -4.91 61.69 28.99
N LYS A 11 -6.12 61.17 28.74
CA LYS A 11 -6.33 59.72 28.78
C LYS A 11 -5.70 59.11 27.54
N ALA A 12 -4.51 58.56 27.72
CA ALA A 12 -3.86 57.75 26.70
C ALA A 12 -4.68 56.45 26.56
N PHE A 13 -5.34 56.31 25.42
CA PHE A 13 -5.98 55.05 25.01
C PHE A 13 -4.84 54.08 24.67
N ARG A 14 -4.58 53.13 25.56
CA ARG A 14 -3.72 51.99 25.27
C ARG A 14 -4.48 51.07 24.35
N PHE A 15 -4.19 51.16 23.05
CA PHE A 15 -4.52 50.07 22.11
C PHE A 15 -3.72 48.86 22.50
N ALA A 16 -4.35 47.86 23.12
CA ALA A 16 -3.81 46.52 23.26
C ALA A 16 -3.80 45.89 21.88
N LEU A 17 -2.62 45.80 21.25
CA LEU A 17 -2.43 44.90 20.11
C LEU A 17 -2.62 43.45 20.60
N ILE A 18 -3.77 42.87 20.29
CA ILE A 18 -3.97 41.44 20.40
C ILE A 18 -3.24 40.84 19.18
N THR A 19 -1.97 40.50 19.39
CA THR A 19 -1.25 39.61 18.46
C THR A 19 -1.91 38.25 18.56
N SER A 20 -2.77 37.95 17.61
CA SER A 20 -3.28 36.58 17.36
C SER A 20 -2.08 35.72 17.01
N ALA A 21 -1.52 35.03 18.00
CA ALA A 21 -0.61 33.93 17.75
C ALA A 21 -1.41 32.86 16.99
N LEU A 22 -1.27 32.87 15.67
CA LEU A 22 -1.70 31.77 14.81
C LEU A 22 -0.89 30.57 15.26
N MET A 23 -1.45 29.75 16.18
CA MET A 23 -0.87 28.44 16.47
C MET A 23 -0.84 27.67 15.18
N ALA A 24 0.34 27.56 14.57
CA ALA A 24 0.57 26.58 13.52
C ALA A 24 0.32 25.20 14.15
N ILE A 25 -0.86 24.65 13.89
CA ILE A 25 -1.14 23.25 14.15
C ILE A 25 -0.05 22.50 13.37
N PRO A 26 0.80 21.69 14.02
CA PRO A 26 1.73 20.90 13.27
C PRO A 26 0.89 20.05 12.31
N MET A 27 1.00 20.30 11.00
CA MET A 27 0.53 19.37 10.01
C MET A 27 1.26 18.07 10.34
N SER A 28 0.51 17.11 10.93
CA SER A 28 0.97 15.74 11.05
C SER A 28 1.55 15.39 9.68
N SER A 29 2.84 15.04 9.63
CA SER A 29 3.49 14.66 8.40
C SER A 29 2.65 13.54 7.79
N LEU A 30 1.87 13.87 6.76
CA LEU A 30 1.32 12.86 5.89
C LEU A 30 2.53 12.06 5.44
N ALA A 31 2.58 10.78 5.82
CA ALA A 31 3.65 9.90 5.38
C ALA A 31 3.80 10.09 3.87
N ASP A 32 5.02 10.34 3.42
CA ASP A 32 5.29 10.68 2.02
C ASP A 32 4.71 9.59 1.13
N ILE A 33 3.73 9.95 0.30
CA ILE A 33 3.13 9.01 -0.64
C ILE A 33 4.20 8.67 -1.69
N ALA A 34 4.64 7.41 -1.68
CA ALA A 34 5.72 6.96 -2.55
C ALA A 34 5.35 6.96 -4.04
N VAL A 35 4.05 6.82 -4.34
CA VAL A 35 3.50 6.87 -5.70
C VAL A 35 3.37 8.31 -6.16
N LYS A 36 3.76 8.60 -7.41
CA LYS A 36 3.69 9.94 -7.99
C LYS A 36 2.48 10.11 -8.90
N ASP A 37 2.08 11.36 -9.12
CA ASP A 37 1.00 11.69 -10.05
C ASP A 37 1.31 11.19 -11.47
N GLY A 38 0.30 10.61 -12.14
CA GLY A 38 0.44 10.02 -13.48
C GLY A 38 1.04 8.60 -13.51
N GLU A 39 1.54 8.06 -12.39
CA GLU A 39 2.12 6.70 -12.37
C GLU A 39 1.05 5.60 -12.58
N LYS A 40 1.50 4.48 -13.17
CA LYS A 40 0.69 3.27 -13.37
C LYS A 40 1.03 2.24 -12.31
N ILE A 41 -0.01 1.60 -11.75
CA ILE A 41 0.13 0.56 -10.74
C ILE A 41 -0.48 -0.75 -11.28
N ALA A 42 0.34 -1.78 -11.46
CA ALA A 42 -0.14 -3.12 -11.77
C ALA A 42 -0.52 -3.86 -10.46
N PHE A 43 -1.64 -4.55 -10.49
CA PHE A 43 -2.11 -5.35 -9.37
C PHE A 43 -2.08 -6.83 -9.77
N LEU A 44 -0.95 -7.50 -9.51
CA LEU A 44 -0.75 -8.92 -9.81
C LEU A 44 -1.26 -9.78 -8.64
N GLY A 45 -2.15 -10.73 -8.94
CA GLY A 45 -2.70 -11.60 -7.91
C GLY A 45 -3.65 -12.66 -8.45
N ASP A 46 -4.39 -13.25 -7.53
CA ASP A 46 -5.37 -14.32 -7.77
C ASP A 46 -6.82 -13.80 -7.80
N SER A 47 -7.77 -14.64 -7.34
CA SER A 47 -9.21 -14.30 -7.26
C SER A 47 -9.50 -13.09 -6.37
N ILE A 48 -8.74 -12.88 -5.31
CA ILE A 48 -8.90 -11.75 -4.39
C ILE A 48 -8.60 -10.46 -5.16
N THR A 49 -7.53 -10.44 -5.94
CA THR A 49 -7.16 -9.30 -6.78
C THR A 49 -8.11 -9.13 -7.96
N GLN A 50 -8.56 -10.22 -8.58
CA GLN A 50 -9.57 -10.17 -9.63
C GLN A 50 -10.88 -9.56 -9.14
N ALA A 51 -11.37 -9.98 -7.98
CA ALA A 51 -12.55 -9.39 -7.34
C ALA A 51 -12.27 -7.95 -6.87
N GLY A 52 -11.05 -7.68 -6.41
CA GLY A 52 -10.60 -6.35 -6.01
C GLY A 52 -10.67 -5.29 -7.11
N ALA A 53 -10.63 -5.69 -8.37
CA ALA A 53 -10.76 -4.78 -9.51
C ALA A 53 -12.22 -4.39 -9.82
N ARG A 54 -13.22 -5.06 -9.23
CA ARG A 54 -14.65 -4.73 -9.36
C ARG A 54 -14.98 -3.42 -8.60
N PRO A 55 -16.16 -2.81 -8.84
CA PRO A 55 -16.64 -1.70 -8.03
C PRO A 55 -16.57 -2.03 -6.53
N ASN A 56 -16.06 -1.10 -5.71
CA ASN A 56 -15.85 -1.25 -4.27
C ASN A 56 -14.82 -2.31 -3.81
N GLY A 57 -14.10 -2.96 -4.73
CA GLY A 57 -13.00 -3.85 -4.40
C GLY A 57 -11.72 -3.08 -4.05
N TYR A 58 -10.76 -3.77 -3.38
CA TYR A 58 -9.59 -3.13 -2.79
C TYR A 58 -8.71 -2.37 -3.80
N VAL A 59 -8.59 -2.85 -5.05
CA VAL A 59 -7.85 -2.16 -6.11
C VAL A 59 -8.46 -0.78 -6.38
N ARG A 60 -9.81 -0.71 -6.49
CA ARG A 60 -10.52 0.55 -6.69
C ARG A 60 -10.45 1.46 -5.48
N LEU A 61 -10.50 0.89 -4.27
CA LEU A 61 -10.34 1.65 -3.03
C LEU A 61 -8.95 2.26 -2.92
N ALA A 62 -7.90 1.50 -3.24
CA ALA A 62 -6.53 2.01 -3.24
C ALA A 62 -6.33 3.17 -4.21
N ILE A 63 -6.84 3.05 -5.46
CA ILE A 63 -6.77 4.13 -6.45
C ILE A 63 -7.53 5.36 -5.98
N ARG A 64 -8.75 5.19 -5.45
CA ARG A 64 -9.54 6.33 -4.91
C ARG A 64 -8.85 6.98 -3.70
N GLY A 65 -8.20 6.18 -2.86
CA GLY A 65 -7.42 6.70 -1.74
C GLY A 65 -6.26 7.59 -2.19
N LEU A 66 -5.51 7.17 -3.20
CA LEU A 66 -4.46 7.99 -3.81
C LEU A 66 -5.03 9.26 -4.45
N GLU A 67 -6.12 9.16 -5.19
CA GLU A 67 -6.79 10.29 -5.81
C GLU A 67 -7.29 11.30 -4.77
N SER A 68 -7.87 10.83 -3.67
CA SER A 68 -8.30 11.68 -2.55
C SER A 68 -7.14 12.40 -1.87
N ALA A 69 -5.94 11.83 -1.95
CA ALA A 69 -4.70 12.43 -1.48
C ALA A 69 -3.98 13.29 -2.55
N GLY A 70 -4.65 13.55 -3.69
CA GLY A 70 -4.14 14.40 -4.77
C GLY A 70 -3.22 13.69 -5.76
N VAL A 71 -3.09 12.35 -5.71
CA VAL A 71 -2.24 11.56 -6.59
C VAL A 71 -3.11 10.76 -7.57
N LYS A 72 -3.19 11.19 -8.82
CA LYS A 72 -3.93 10.49 -9.88
C LYS A 72 -3.08 9.37 -10.44
N THR A 73 -3.62 8.14 -10.47
CA THR A 73 -2.92 6.97 -10.95
C THR A 73 -3.79 6.11 -11.86
N THR A 74 -3.15 5.26 -12.66
CA THR A 74 -3.85 4.30 -13.52
C THR A 74 -3.64 2.88 -13.02
N ALA A 75 -4.73 2.17 -12.74
CA ALA A 75 -4.67 0.76 -12.37
C ALA A 75 -4.50 -0.14 -13.61
N ILE A 76 -3.66 -1.16 -13.50
CA ILE A 76 -3.52 -2.28 -14.42
C ILE A 76 -3.94 -3.54 -13.67
N PRO A 77 -5.23 -3.95 -13.73
CA PRO A 77 -5.69 -5.17 -13.09
C PRO A 77 -5.05 -6.40 -13.75
N ALA A 78 -4.41 -7.24 -12.93
CA ALA A 78 -3.75 -8.48 -13.34
C ALA A 78 -4.05 -9.62 -12.36
N GLY A 79 -5.27 -9.64 -11.79
CA GLY A 79 -5.79 -10.73 -10.97
C GLY A 79 -6.45 -11.81 -11.82
N ILE A 80 -6.13 -13.09 -11.59
CA ILE A 80 -6.78 -14.26 -12.22
C ILE A 80 -7.11 -15.29 -11.16
N SER A 81 -8.38 -15.68 -11.08
CA SER A 81 -8.88 -16.65 -10.09
C SER A 81 -8.12 -17.97 -10.15
N GLY A 82 -7.78 -18.52 -8.98
CA GLY A 82 -7.11 -19.80 -8.82
C GLY A 82 -5.62 -19.81 -9.16
N HIS A 83 -5.06 -18.71 -9.68
CA HIS A 83 -3.65 -18.66 -10.04
C HIS A 83 -2.74 -18.74 -8.83
N LYS A 84 -1.63 -19.44 -9.02
CA LYS A 84 -0.53 -19.67 -8.08
C LYS A 84 0.73 -18.96 -8.54
N SER A 85 1.78 -18.98 -7.73
CA SER A 85 3.05 -18.29 -7.99
C SER A 85 3.67 -18.63 -9.35
N ASN A 86 3.69 -19.91 -9.74
CA ASN A 86 4.22 -20.36 -11.03
C ASN A 86 3.43 -19.82 -12.23
N GLN A 87 2.09 -19.76 -12.10
CA GLN A 87 1.23 -19.20 -13.15
C GLN A 87 1.33 -17.68 -13.23
N MET A 88 1.51 -17.00 -12.10
CA MET A 88 1.76 -15.55 -12.06
C MET A 88 3.09 -15.21 -12.73
N LEU A 89 4.15 -15.98 -12.45
CA LEU A 89 5.45 -15.82 -13.10
C LEU A 89 5.34 -16.01 -14.61
N ALA A 90 4.65 -17.06 -15.06
CA ALA A 90 4.51 -17.37 -16.50
C ALA A 90 3.81 -16.28 -17.32
N ARG A 91 2.95 -15.47 -16.68
CA ARG A 91 2.20 -14.38 -17.34
C ARG A 91 2.71 -12.98 -17.02
N LEU A 92 3.78 -12.86 -16.24
CA LEU A 92 4.29 -11.57 -15.74
C LEU A 92 4.58 -10.59 -16.87
N GLU A 93 5.26 -11.05 -17.90
CA GLU A 93 5.59 -10.21 -19.07
C GLU A 93 4.32 -9.69 -19.75
N ARG A 94 3.42 -10.60 -20.11
CA ARG A 94 2.19 -10.27 -20.85
C ARG A 94 1.27 -9.34 -20.06
N ASP A 95 1.05 -9.64 -18.78
CA ASP A 95 -0.02 -8.99 -18.01
C ASP A 95 0.45 -7.77 -17.22
N VAL A 96 1.76 -7.64 -17.01
CA VAL A 96 2.35 -6.58 -16.21
C VAL A 96 3.41 -5.79 -16.97
N LEU A 97 4.55 -6.41 -17.29
CA LEU A 97 5.74 -5.67 -17.74
C LEU A 97 5.55 -5.01 -19.11
N SER A 98 4.88 -5.68 -20.05
CA SER A 98 4.54 -5.10 -21.38
C SER A 98 3.71 -3.82 -21.28
N LYS A 99 3.00 -3.59 -20.17
CA LYS A 99 2.18 -2.39 -19.94
C LYS A 99 2.97 -1.24 -19.31
N LYS A 100 4.24 -1.48 -19.02
CA LYS A 100 5.20 -0.50 -18.47
C LYS A 100 4.63 0.22 -17.22
N PRO A 101 4.29 -0.52 -16.13
CA PRO A 101 3.90 0.11 -14.89
C PRO A 101 5.10 0.74 -14.17
N ASN A 102 4.84 1.70 -13.31
CA ASN A 102 5.85 2.26 -12.39
C ASN A 102 5.91 1.43 -11.10
N TRP A 103 4.76 0.85 -10.71
CA TRP A 103 4.59 0.04 -9.52
C TRP A 103 3.87 -1.26 -9.82
N MET A 104 4.18 -2.28 -9.04
CA MET A 104 3.40 -3.51 -9.01
C MET A 104 3.12 -3.90 -7.56
N THR A 105 1.85 -4.23 -7.25
CA THR A 105 1.51 -4.95 -6.03
C THR A 105 1.47 -6.44 -6.34
N LEU A 106 2.06 -7.25 -5.47
CA LEU A 106 2.10 -8.71 -5.58
C LEU A 106 1.33 -9.34 -4.43
N SER A 107 0.21 -10.00 -4.73
CA SER A 107 -0.61 -10.76 -3.79
C SER A 107 -0.68 -12.23 -4.22
N CYS A 108 0.06 -13.11 -3.54
CA CYS A 108 0.20 -14.52 -3.91
C CYS A 108 0.47 -15.39 -2.70
N GLY A 109 -0.05 -16.63 -2.68
CA GLY A 109 0.25 -17.64 -1.66
C GLY A 109 -0.96 -18.46 -1.22
N VAL A 110 -2.16 -17.87 -1.18
CA VAL A 110 -3.38 -18.59 -0.76
C VAL A 110 -3.58 -19.85 -1.59
N ASN A 111 -3.54 -19.75 -2.92
CA ASN A 111 -3.75 -20.92 -3.81
C ASN A 111 -2.56 -21.87 -3.83
N ASP A 112 -1.35 -21.38 -3.57
CA ASP A 112 -0.17 -22.23 -3.44
C ASP A 112 -0.30 -23.19 -2.26
N VAL A 113 -0.97 -22.75 -1.18
CA VAL A 113 -1.25 -23.56 0.01
C VAL A 113 -2.56 -24.33 -0.09
N TRP A 114 -3.66 -23.65 -0.49
CA TRP A 114 -5.03 -24.17 -0.47
C TRP A 114 -5.21 -25.46 -1.25
N HIS A 115 -4.52 -25.59 -2.39
CA HIS A 115 -4.69 -26.72 -3.30
C HIS A 115 -3.98 -28.00 -2.85
N GLY A 116 -3.41 -28.06 -1.65
CA GLY A 116 -2.76 -29.25 -1.09
C GLY A 116 -1.67 -29.80 -2.03
N LYS A 117 -1.82 -31.05 -2.49
CA LYS A 117 -0.86 -31.68 -3.42
C LYS A 117 -0.77 -31.00 -4.79
N ARG A 118 -1.81 -30.26 -5.22
CA ARG A 118 -1.83 -29.47 -6.46
C ARG A 118 -1.37 -28.01 -6.23
N GLY A 119 -0.98 -27.68 -5.00
CA GLY A 119 -0.37 -26.42 -4.64
C GLY A 119 1.05 -26.28 -5.20
N VAL A 120 1.77 -25.29 -4.70
CA VAL A 120 3.19 -25.08 -5.00
C VAL A 120 3.97 -25.29 -3.72
N SER A 121 5.08 -26.03 -3.77
CA SER A 121 5.96 -26.22 -2.61
C SER A 121 6.51 -24.89 -2.12
N LEU A 122 6.92 -24.81 -0.85
CA LEU A 122 7.53 -23.59 -0.32
C LEU A 122 8.81 -23.24 -1.09
N GLU A 123 9.59 -24.23 -1.48
CA GLU A 123 10.83 -24.08 -2.23
C GLU A 123 10.57 -23.48 -3.61
N ASP A 124 9.64 -24.06 -4.37
CA ASP A 124 9.25 -23.55 -5.68
C ASP A 124 8.59 -22.18 -5.59
N TYR A 125 7.78 -21.97 -4.55
CA TYR A 125 7.16 -20.67 -4.28
C TYR A 125 8.22 -19.57 -4.08
N LYS A 126 9.25 -19.85 -3.27
CA LYS A 126 10.37 -18.95 -3.04
C LYS A 126 11.06 -18.57 -4.36
N VAL A 127 11.34 -19.56 -5.20
CA VAL A 127 11.95 -19.33 -6.51
C VAL A 127 11.04 -18.48 -7.40
N ASN A 128 9.76 -18.82 -7.50
CA ASN A 128 8.82 -18.11 -8.36
C ASN A 128 8.66 -16.64 -7.94
N ILE A 129 8.44 -16.38 -6.65
CA ILE A 129 8.22 -15.03 -6.13
C ILE A 129 9.49 -14.18 -6.25
N THR A 130 10.66 -14.74 -5.93
CA THR A 130 11.94 -14.03 -6.10
C THR A 130 12.12 -13.62 -7.56
N ARG A 131 11.88 -14.52 -8.51
CA ARG A 131 11.97 -14.22 -9.94
C ARG A 131 10.99 -13.14 -10.38
N ILE A 132 9.75 -13.16 -9.89
CA ILE A 132 8.76 -12.10 -10.17
C ILE A 132 9.31 -10.74 -9.72
N VAL A 133 9.81 -10.66 -8.49
CA VAL A 133 10.36 -9.41 -7.94
C VAL A 133 11.58 -8.96 -8.74
N ASP A 134 12.54 -9.86 -9.03
CA ASP A 134 13.76 -9.54 -9.76
C ASP A 134 13.47 -9.05 -11.19
N HIS A 135 12.54 -9.69 -11.91
CA HIS A 135 12.13 -9.25 -13.24
C HIS A 135 11.49 -7.85 -13.19
N CYS A 136 10.65 -7.57 -12.20
CA CYS A 136 10.06 -6.24 -12.03
C CYS A 136 11.13 -5.18 -11.75
N GLN A 137 12.02 -5.44 -10.80
CA GLN A 137 13.08 -4.49 -10.44
C GLN A 137 14.06 -4.27 -11.59
N SER A 138 14.41 -5.31 -12.35
CA SER A 138 15.24 -5.19 -13.54
C SER A 138 14.58 -4.36 -14.65
N ALA A 139 13.25 -4.34 -14.71
CA ALA A 139 12.47 -3.49 -15.60
C ALA A 139 12.22 -2.07 -15.04
N GLY A 140 12.80 -1.72 -13.88
CA GLY A 140 12.59 -0.43 -13.22
C GLY A 140 11.24 -0.29 -12.50
N VAL A 141 10.49 -1.39 -12.32
CA VAL A 141 9.20 -1.40 -11.64
C VAL A 141 9.40 -1.58 -10.14
N LYS A 142 8.89 -0.65 -9.35
CA LYS A 142 8.89 -0.75 -7.89
C LYS A 142 7.85 -1.76 -7.43
N VAL A 143 8.19 -2.56 -6.42
CA VAL A 143 7.31 -3.63 -5.94
C VAL A 143 6.83 -3.36 -4.52
N MET A 144 5.52 -3.58 -4.30
CA MET A 144 4.91 -3.72 -2.98
C MET A 144 4.43 -5.16 -2.83
N ILE A 145 4.97 -5.87 -1.85
CA ILE A 145 4.55 -7.22 -1.50
C ILE A 145 3.40 -7.13 -0.50
N LEU A 146 2.33 -7.88 -0.76
CA LEU A 146 1.22 -8.07 0.17
C LEU A 146 1.34 -9.48 0.75
N THR A 147 1.42 -9.62 2.08
CA THR A 147 1.31 -10.95 2.68
C THR A 147 -0.08 -11.53 2.42
N SER A 148 -0.13 -12.85 2.25
CA SER A 148 -1.39 -13.55 1.98
C SER A 148 -2.32 -13.48 3.18
N THR A 149 -3.59 -13.22 2.92
CA THR A 149 -4.65 -13.23 3.93
C THR A 149 -4.87 -14.62 4.50
N MET A 150 -5.73 -14.73 5.51
CA MET A 150 -6.08 -16.03 6.10
C MET A 150 -6.88 -16.91 5.13
N ILE A 151 -6.77 -18.22 5.31
CA ILE A 151 -7.58 -19.26 4.65
C ILE A 151 -8.65 -19.72 5.65
N GLY A 152 -9.90 -19.26 5.45
CA GLY A 152 -10.99 -19.47 6.40
C GLY A 152 -10.79 -18.64 7.69
N GLU A 153 -11.72 -18.79 8.64
CA GLU A 153 -11.78 -17.95 9.85
C GLU A 153 -10.94 -18.48 11.01
N ASP A 154 -10.68 -19.81 11.04
CA ASP A 154 -9.85 -20.41 12.08
C ASP A 154 -8.37 -20.13 11.85
N LYS A 155 -7.81 -19.27 12.69
CA LYS A 155 -6.38 -18.92 12.67
C LYS A 155 -5.45 -20.12 12.86
N GLY A 156 -5.91 -21.15 13.58
CA GLY A 156 -5.15 -22.33 13.97
C GLY A 156 -5.19 -23.48 12.97
N ASN A 157 -5.98 -23.39 11.90
CA ASN A 157 -6.11 -24.48 10.94
C ASN A 157 -4.79 -24.81 10.22
N ALA A 158 -4.68 -26.02 9.69
CA ALA A 158 -3.46 -26.53 9.06
C ALA A 158 -2.98 -25.66 7.88
N ASN A 159 -3.93 -25.11 7.09
CA ASN A 159 -3.60 -24.25 5.97
C ASN A 159 -3.00 -22.91 6.45
N ASN A 160 -3.55 -22.30 7.49
CA ASN A 160 -3.00 -21.04 8.05
C ASN A 160 -1.63 -21.25 8.69
N LYS A 161 -1.41 -22.40 9.36
CA LYS A 161 -0.07 -22.76 9.86
C LYS A 161 0.93 -22.89 8.72
N LYS A 162 0.57 -23.57 7.64
CA LYS A 162 1.40 -23.67 6.44
C LYS A 162 1.59 -22.31 5.75
N LEU A 163 0.52 -21.52 5.60
CA LEU A 163 0.58 -20.19 4.98
C LEU A 163 1.48 -19.21 5.75
N SER A 164 1.60 -19.39 7.07
CA SER A 164 2.53 -18.59 7.89
C SER A 164 3.96 -18.66 7.36
N THR A 165 4.47 -19.83 6.99
CA THR A 165 5.83 -20.00 6.47
C THR A 165 6.03 -19.32 5.12
N TYR A 166 4.99 -19.24 4.28
CA TYR A 166 5.01 -18.50 3.02
C TYR A 166 5.02 -16.98 3.27
N ASN A 167 4.24 -16.52 4.25
CA ASN A 167 4.21 -15.11 4.63
C ASN A 167 5.53 -14.66 5.30
N ASP A 168 6.15 -15.53 6.10
CA ASP A 168 7.46 -15.24 6.69
C ASP A 168 8.52 -15.02 5.60
N PHE A 169 8.51 -15.86 4.56
CA PHE A 169 9.35 -15.64 3.39
C PHE A 169 9.05 -14.32 2.67
N LEU A 170 7.78 -13.94 2.50
CA LEU A 170 7.42 -12.67 1.88
C LEU A 170 7.95 -11.47 2.66
N ARG A 171 7.90 -11.51 3.99
CA ARG A 171 8.47 -10.47 4.87
C ARG A 171 9.99 -10.36 4.71
N GLU A 172 10.66 -11.51 4.69
CA GLU A 172 12.10 -11.58 4.49
C GLU A 172 12.52 -11.06 3.12
N LEU A 173 11.86 -11.51 2.05
CA LEU A 173 12.11 -11.06 0.69
C LEU A 173 11.86 -9.55 0.52
N ALA A 174 10.79 -9.01 1.11
CA ALA A 174 10.50 -7.58 1.06
C ALA A 174 11.66 -6.77 1.65
N ARG A 175 12.21 -7.21 2.79
CA ARG A 175 13.36 -6.57 3.42
C ARG A 175 14.62 -6.70 2.57
N GLU A 176 14.93 -7.90 2.07
CA GLU A 176 16.12 -8.20 1.25
C GLU A 176 16.11 -7.37 -0.04
N LYS A 177 15.01 -7.39 -0.76
CA LYS A 177 14.84 -6.71 -2.06
C LYS A 177 14.44 -5.23 -1.93
N LYS A 178 14.34 -4.70 -0.71
CA LYS A 178 13.91 -3.31 -0.44
C LYS A 178 12.56 -2.98 -1.08
N CYS A 179 11.64 -3.94 -1.08
CA CYS A 179 10.27 -3.76 -1.50
C CYS A 179 9.44 -3.13 -0.38
N LEU A 180 8.39 -2.39 -0.72
CA LEU A 180 7.36 -2.05 0.27
C LEU A 180 6.62 -3.32 0.69
N LEU A 181 6.16 -3.36 1.93
CA LEU A 181 5.37 -4.46 2.48
C LEU A 181 4.05 -3.95 3.04
N ALA A 182 2.95 -4.57 2.61
CA ALA A 182 1.66 -4.48 3.28
C ALA A 182 1.39 -5.81 3.98
N ASP A 183 1.53 -5.84 5.31
CA ASP A 183 1.44 -7.09 6.08
C ASP A 183 0.00 -7.42 6.47
N LEU A 184 -0.83 -7.70 5.45
CA LEU A 184 -2.26 -8.02 5.62
C LEU A 184 -2.49 -9.20 6.57
N ASN A 185 -1.56 -10.17 6.61
CA ASN A 185 -1.68 -11.32 7.49
C ASN A 185 -1.54 -10.95 8.96
N ALA A 186 -0.66 -10.00 9.28
CA ALA A 186 -0.51 -9.49 10.64
C ALA A 186 -1.77 -8.70 11.06
N ASP A 187 -2.30 -7.86 10.17
CA ASP A 187 -3.47 -7.02 10.44
C ASP A 187 -4.77 -7.84 10.64
N MET A 188 -4.82 -9.07 10.12
CA MET A 188 -5.98 -9.96 10.22
C MET A 188 -5.90 -10.94 11.42
N ARG A 189 -4.82 -10.94 12.19
CA ARG A 189 -4.60 -11.83 13.33
C ARG A 189 -4.84 -11.17 14.66
#